data_453c9fd8271e2e8d7f97fe13b754d907
#
_entry.id   453c9fd8271e2e8d7f97fe13b754d907
#
_cell.length_a   1.000
_cell.length_b   1.000
_cell.length_c   1.000
_cell.angle_alpha   90.00
_cell.angle_beta   90.00
_cell.angle_gamma   90.00
#
_symmetry.space_group_name_H-M   'P 1'
#
loop_
_entity.id
_entity.type
_entity.pdbx_description
1 polymer ?
#
loop_
_entity_poly.entity_id
_entity_poly.type
_entity_poly.pdbx_seq_one_letter_code
_entity_poly.pdbx_strand_id
1 'polypeptide(L)'
;ARIAELNDARDVRLERQEKRTQFHPDDPYRTITRSPLTAAVDDVPDPAQVATRLADIGPGHREYALMQQVREGVAAIDAGAGRTHDENSERLVASVMALARHNQLERADHVLLSAQTADHPAGRNVFVVQGELNDPAHLRASMPTDRAVQTPVEQSLQALQAVGADREQAHAQRQQEVDAQARDIP
;
A
#
# COMPACT_ATOMS: atom_id res chain seq x y z
N ALA A 1 21.86 55.99 -3.22
CA ALA A 1 22.54 55.18 -2.19
C ALA A 1 21.77 53.91 -1.83
N ARG A 2 20.46 53.97 -1.63
CA ARG A 2 19.66 52.79 -1.23
C ARG A 2 19.50 51.67 -2.28
N ILE A 3 19.64 52.00 -3.57
CA ILE A 3 19.46 51.02 -4.66
C ILE A 3 20.74 50.18 -4.84
N ALA A 4 21.91 50.73 -4.59
CA ALA A 4 23.17 49.99 -4.66
C ALA A 4 23.31 48.93 -3.56
N GLU A 5 22.89 49.26 -2.33
CA GLU A 5 22.87 48.30 -1.20
C GLU A 5 21.95 47.12 -1.40
N LEU A 6 20.82 47.34 -2.10
CA LEU A 6 19.86 46.25 -2.43
C LEU A 6 20.39 45.28 -3.49
N ASN A 7 21.18 45.80 -4.43
CA ASN A 7 21.84 44.97 -5.45
C ASN A 7 22.97 44.11 -4.86
N ASP A 8 23.78 44.71 -3.98
CA ASP A 8 24.87 44.01 -3.31
C ASP A 8 24.31 42.85 -2.42
N ALA A 9 23.19 43.08 -1.71
CA ALA A 9 22.55 42.05 -0.93
C ALA A 9 21.94 40.92 -1.79
N ARG A 10 21.56 41.23 -3.03
CA ARG A 10 21.00 40.26 -3.97
C ARG A 10 22.09 39.39 -4.61
N ASP A 11 23.22 40.01 -4.95
CA ASP A 11 24.38 39.32 -5.53
C ASP A 11 25.02 38.38 -4.50
N VAL A 12 25.18 38.81 -3.23
CA VAL A 12 25.67 37.96 -2.15
C VAL A 12 24.74 36.78 -1.89
N ARG A 13 23.43 36.96 -2.13
CA ARG A 13 22.44 35.87 -1.95
C ARG A 13 22.48 34.87 -3.09
N LEU A 14 22.70 35.33 -4.32
CA LEU A 14 22.91 34.48 -5.49
C LEU A 14 24.21 33.70 -5.43
N GLU A 15 25.34 34.36 -5.05
CA GLU A 15 26.62 33.67 -4.81
C GLU A 15 26.55 32.61 -3.70
N ARG A 16 25.77 32.88 -2.64
CA ARG A 16 25.57 31.92 -1.54
C ARG A 16 24.69 30.74 -1.98
N GLN A 17 23.81 30.95 -2.94
CA GLN A 17 22.97 29.90 -3.53
C GLN A 17 23.76 29.06 -4.53
N GLU A 18 24.61 29.68 -5.35
CA GLU A 18 25.51 28.97 -6.28
C GLU A 18 26.58 28.16 -5.55
N LYS A 19 27.14 28.68 -4.44
CA LYS A 19 28.08 27.91 -3.58
C LYS A 19 27.39 26.73 -2.88
N ARG A 20 26.07 26.77 -2.68
CA ARG A 20 25.30 25.64 -2.12
C ARG A 20 25.05 24.54 -3.14
N THR A 21 25.09 24.85 -4.42
CA THR A 21 24.94 23.89 -5.52
C THR A 21 26.28 23.37 -6.06
N GLN A 22 27.43 23.93 -5.62
CA GLN A 22 28.73 23.35 -5.92
C GLN A 22 28.93 22.08 -5.11
N PHE A 23 28.87 20.98 -5.81
CA PHE A 23 29.07 19.62 -5.31
C PHE A 23 30.49 19.50 -4.74
N HIS A 24 30.62 19.51 -3.41
CA HIS A 24 31.89 19.28 -2.75
C HIS A 24 32.24 17.78 -2.85
N PRO A 25 33.47 17.38 -3.24
CA PRO A 25 33.83 15.96 -3.38
C PRO A 25 33.72 15.17 -2.06
N ASP A 26 33.71 15.86 -0.93
CA ASP A 26 33.58 15.27 0.42
C ASP A 26 32.21 15.52 1.07
N ASP A 27 31.16 15.80 0.27
CA ASP A 27 29.82 15.98 0.79
C ASP A 27 29.31 14.63 1.36
N PRO A 28 29.03 14.56 2.68
CA PRO A 28 28.55 13.33 3.32
C PRO A 28 27.20 12.86 2.74
N TYR A 29 26.47 13.74 2.05
CA TYR A 29 25.23 13.36 1.34
C TYR A 29 25.47 12.72 -0.03
N ARG A 30 26.71 12.72 -0.55
CA ARG A 30 27.06 12.00 -1.79
C ARG A 30 26.92 10.50 -1.65
N THR A 31 27.01 9.99 -0.43
CA THR A 31 26.81 8.57 -0.10
C THR A 31 25.32 8.19 -0.09
N ILE A 32 24.41 9.16 0.06
CA ILE A 32 22.97 8.93 0.08
C ILE A 32 22.40 8.89 -1.34
N THR A 33 23.06 9.53 -2.33
CA THR A 33 22.65 9.48 -3.74
C THR A 33 23.14 8.23 -4.48
N ARG A 34 24.05 7.46 -3.88
CA ARG A 34 24.21 6.06 -4.21
C ARG A 34 23.29 5.25 -3.30
N SER A 35 22.01 5.46 -3.50
CA SER A 35 21.00 4.56 -2.97
C SER A 35 21.41 3.12 -3.28
N PRO A 36 21.34 2.22 -2.31
CA PRO A 36 21.40 0.78 -2.57
C PRO A 36 20.29 0.31 -3.54
N LEU A 37 19.41 1.20 -3.99
CA LEU A 37 18.44 1.01 -5.07
C LEU A 37 19.06 0.70 -6.44
N THR A 38 20.35 1.01 -6.68
CA THR A 38 21.02 0.64 -7.94
C THR A 38 21.78 -0.70 -7.87
N ALA A 39 21.92 -1.28 -6.67
CA ALA A 39 22.52 -2.62 -6.53
C ALA A 39 21.47 -3.74 -6.45
N ALA A 40 20.19 -3.40 -6.37
CA ALA A 40 19.06 -4.34 -6.35
C ALA A 40 18.22 -4.26 -7.64
N VAL A 41 18.82 -3.87 -8.76
CA VAL A 41 18.09 -3.76 -10.05
C VAL A 41 17.92 -5.14 -10.71
N ASP A 42 18.57 -6.19 -10.17
CA ASP A 42 18.43 -7.56 -10.70
C ASP A 42 17.28 -8.35 -10.05
N ASP A 43 16.60 -7.77 -9.05
CA ASP A 43 15.42 -8.39 -8.42
C ASP A 43 14.25 -7.39 -8.36
N VAL A 44 14.14 -6.54 -9.39
CA VAL A 44 12.91 -5.77 -9.62
C VAL A 44 11.88 -6.79 -10.09
N PRO A 45 10.82 -7.05 -9.30
CA PRO A 45 9.72 -7.87 -9.78
C PRO A 45 9.29 -7.30 -11.13
N ASP A 46 9.11 -8.17 -12.11
CA ASP A 46 8.68 -7.83 -13.47
C ASP A 46 7.68 -6.67 -13.40
N PRO A 47 7.96 -5.51 -14.01
CA PRO A 47 7.06 -4.37 -13.98
C PRO A 47 5.63 -4.72 -14.46
N ALA A 48 5.46 -5.85 -15.17
CA ALA A 48 4.16 -6.42 -15.49
C ALA A 48 3.40 -6.93 -14.25
N GLN A 49 4.05 -7.10 -13.09
CA GLN A 49 3.41 -7.56 -11.84
C GLN A 49 3.18 -6.44 -10.82
N VAL A 50 3.70 -5.25 -11.08
CA VAL A 50 3.52 -4.09 -10.17
C VAL A 50 2.26 -3.33 -10.58
N ALA A 51 1.13 -3.69 -9.98
CA ALA A 51 -0.10 -2.92 -10.15
C ALA A 51 0.02 -1.58 -9.41
N THR A 52 -0.05 -0.47 -10.14
CA THR A 52 -0.10 0.87 -9.57
C THR A 52 -1.52 1.44 -9.52
N ARG A 53 -2.45 0.81 -10.23
CA ARG A 53 -3.88 1.14 -10.27
C ARG A 53 -4.70 -0.14 -10.16
N LEU A 54 -5.92 -0.03 -9.66
CA LEU A 54 -6.84 -1.18 -9.65
C LEU A 54 -7.14 -1.72 -11.06
N ALA A 55 -7.08 -0.87 -12.08
CA ALA A 55 -7.25 -1.26 -13.47
C ALA A 55 -6.11 -2.17 -14.00
N ASP A 56 -4.94 -2.14 -13.38
CA ASP A 56 -3.81 -2.99 -13.75
C ASP A 56 -3.99 -4.44 -13.25
N ILE A 57 -4.92 -4.65 -12.30
CA ILE A 57 -5.26 -5.97 -11.75
C ILE A 57 -6.26 -6.65 -12.68
N GLY A 58 -5.77 -7.28 -13.74
CA GLY A 58 -6.59 -8.02 -14.71
C GLY A 58 -6.83 -9.49 -14.30
N PRO A 59 -7.59 -10.25 -15.14
CA PRO A 59 -7.97 -11.65 -14.85
C PRO A 59 -6.80 -12.61 -14.60
N GLY A 60 -5.59 -12.29 -15.07
CA GLY A 60 -4.38 -13.09 -14.84
C GLY A 60 -3.60 -12.70 -13.59
N HIS A 61 -3.98 -11.64 -12.92
CA HIS A 61 -3.29 -11.17 -11.72
C HIS A 61 -3.75 -11.96 -10.49
N ARG A 62 -2.81 -12.35 -9.61
CA ARG A 62 -3.12 -13.14 -8.40
C ARG A 62 -4.16 -12.50 -7.47
N GLU A 63 -4.23 -11.16 -7.46
CA GLU A 63 -5.15 -10.40 -6.61
C GLU A 63 -6.51 -10.13 -7.29
N TYR A 64 -6.71 -10.58 -8.51
CA TYR A 64 -7.92 -10.29 -9.28
C TYR A 64 -9.20 -10.79 -8.59
N ALA A 65 -9.19 -12.01 -8.10
CA ALA A 65 -10.36 -12.59 -7.42
C ALA A 65 -10.71 -11.81 -6.15
N LEU A 66 -9.71 -11.46 -5.33
CA LEU A 66 -9.90 -10.64 -4.14
C LEU A 66 -10.43 -9.25 -4.50
N MET A 67 -9.85 -8.63 -5.53
CA MET A 67 -10.31 -7.31 -6.01
C MET A 67 -11.77 -7.33 -6.41
N GLN A 68 -12.22 -8.34 -7.16
CA GLN A 68 -13.62 -8.45 -7.57
C GLN A 68 -14.56 -8.59 -6.38
N GLN A 69 -14.22 -9.44 -5.42
CA GLN A 69 -15.01 -9.63 -4.20
C GLN A 69 -15.11 -8.34 -3.37
N VAL A 70 -13.99 -7.65 -3.17
CA VAL A 70 -13.98 -6.37 -2.44
C VAL A 70 -14.75 -5.30 -3.19
N ARG A 71 -14.61 -5.22 -4.53
CA ARG A 71 -15.35 -4.26 -5.36
C ARG A 71 -16.85 -4.49 -5.30
N GLU A 72 -17.29 -5.73 -5.33
CA GLU A 72 -18.70 -6.09 -5.15
C GLU A 72 -19.23 -5.66 -3.77
N GLY A 73 -18.46 -5.92 -2.71
CA GLY A 73 -18.83 -5.49 -1.36
C GLY A 73 -18.88 -3.97 -1.20
N VAL A 74 -17.94 -3.23 -1.79
CA VAL A 74 -17.94 -1.76 -1.78
C VAL A 74 -19.10 -1.21 -2.63
N ALA A 75 -19.42 -1.83 -3.77
CA ALA A 75 -20.57 -1.46 -4.58
C ALA A 75 -21.89 -1.62 -3.80
N ALA A 76 -22.01 -2.68 -3.00
CA ALA A 76 -23.18 -2.87 -2.14
C ALA A 76 -23.27 -1.79 -1.04
N ILE A 77 -22.14 -1.37 -0.47
CA ILE A 77 -22.06 -0.25 0.48
C ILE A 77 -22.53 1.06 -0.18
N ASP A 78 -22.02 1.36 -1.38
CA ASP A 78 -22.37 2.57 -2.12
C ASP A 78 -23.87 2.58 -2.48
N ALA A 79 -24.40 1.46 -2.96
CA ALA A 79 -25.83 1.30 -3.25
C ALA A 79 -26.69 1.49 -1.99
N GLY A 80 -26.28 0.90 -0.87
CA GLY A 80 -26.97 1.07 0.43
C GLY A 80 -26.97 2.52 0.95
N ALA A 81 -25.94 3.30 0.57
CA ALA A 81 -25.81 4.72 0.87
C ALA A 81 -26.45 5.63 -0.20
N GLY A 82 -27.04 5.08 -1.27
CA GLY A 82 -27.60 5.82 -2.39
C GLY A 82 -26.55 6.60 -3.19
N ARG A 83 -25.29 6.12 -3.19
CA ARG A 83 -24.17 6.74 -3.91
C ARG A 83 -23.78 5.91 -5.14
N THR A 84 -23.18 6.57 -6.11
CA THR A 84 -22.50 5.91 -7.22
C THR A 84 -21.04 5.66 -6.85
N HIS A 85 -20.44 4.65 -7.46
CA HIS A 85 -19.01 4.35 -7.32
C HIS A 85 -18.17 5.56 -7.77
N ASP A 86 -17.27 6.01 -6.92
CA ASP A 86 -16.43 7.19 -7.12
C ASP A 86 -14.96 6.92 -6.73
N GLU A 87 -14.13 7.96 -6.73
CA GLU A 87 -12.72 7.86 -6.35
C GLU A 87 -12.54 7.37 -4.90
N ASN A 88 -13.42 7.74 -3.97
CA ASN A 88 -13.38 7.26 -2.60
C ASN A 88 -13.68 5.75 -2.53
N SER A 89 -14.59 5.28 -3.39
CA SER A 89 -14.88 3.85 -3.53
C SER A 89 -13.67 3.07 -4.04
N GLU A 90 -12.93 3.61 -5.03
CA GLU A 90 -11.68 3.00 -5.51
C GLU A 90 -10.59 2.96 -4.43
N ARG A 91 -10.43 4.04 -3.65
CA ARG A 91 -9.51 4.08 -2.51
C ARG A 91 -9.92 3.07 -1.42
N LEU A 92 -11.23 2.96 -1.17
CA LEU A 92 -11.76 1.99 -0.21
C LEU A 92 -11.48 0.55 -0.67
N VAL A 93 -11.69 0.23 -1.95
CA VAL A 93 -11.36 -1.08 -2.53
C VAL A 93 -9.90 -1.41 -2.32
N ALA A 94 -8.97 -0.53 -2.71
CA ALA A 94 -7.54 -0.77 -2.57
C ALA A 94 -7.11 -0.94 -1.10
N SER A 95 -7.64 -0.10 -0.20
CA SER A 95 -7.33 -0.16 1.23
C SER A 95 -7.85 -1.44 1.89
N VAL A 96 -9.05 -1.90 1.52
CA VAL A 96 -9.62 -3.15 2.04
C VAL A 96 -8.87 -4.38 1.52
N MET A 97 -8.40 -4.37 0.27
CA MET A 97 -7.53 -5.42 -0.27
C MET A 97 -6.22 -5.53 0.51
N ALA A 98 -5.54 -4.40 0.74
CA ALA A 98 -4.32 -4.35 1.53
C ALA A 98 -4.55 -4.83 2.97
N LEU A 99 -5.66 -4.40 3.59
CA LEU A 99 -6.07 -4.83 4.92
C LEU A 99 -6.29 -6.34 4.99
N ALA A 100 -7.00 -6.92 4.01
CA ALA A 100 -7.26 -8.35 3.93
C ALA A 100 -5.94 -9.14 3.88
N ARG A 101 -5.03 -8.79 2.98
CA ARG A 101 -3.74 -9.48 2.83
C ARG A 101 -2.83 -9.31 4.05
N HIS A 102 -2.80 -8.12 4.64
CA HIS A 102 -2.04 -7.89 5.88
C HIS A 102 -2.52 -8.79 7.03
N ASN A 103 -3.81 -9.06 7.11
CA ASN A 103 -4.42 -9.92 8.13
C ASN A 103 -4.61 -11.38 7.66
N GLN A 104 -3.91 -11.79 6.62
CA GLN A 104 -3.88 -13.17 6.11
C GLN A 104 -5.21 -13.70 5.57
N LEU A 105 -6.16 -12.83 5.23
CA LEU A 105 -7.36 -13.21 4.51
C LEU A 105 -7.01 -13.48 3.04
N GLU A 106 -7.51 -14.58 2.52
CA GLU A 106 -7.30 -14.96 1.11
C GLU A 106 -8.44 -14.49 0.21
N ARG A 107 -9.61 -14.27 0.80
CA ARG A 107 -10.82 -13.82 0.11
C ARG A 107 -11.61 -12.85 0.99
N ALA A 108 -12.53 -12.14 0.36
CA ALA A 108 -13.43 -11.20 1.01
C ALA A 108 -14.88 -11.61 0.75
N ASP A 109 -15.39 -12.50 1.58
CA ASP A 109 -16.78 -12.98 1.43
C ASP A 109 -17.79 -11.88 1.80
N HIS A 110 -17.41 -10.99 2.74
CA HIS A 110 -18.23 -9.84 3.12
C HIS A 110 -17.36 -8.60 3.33
N VAL A 111 -17.83 -7.45 2.83
CA VAL A 111 -17.31 -6.12 3.15
C VAL A 111 -18.44 -5.31 3.75
N LEU A 112 -18.28 -4.86 4.99
CA LEU A 112 -19.36 -4.26 5.77
C LEU A 112 -18.88 -2.98 6.46
N LEU A 113 -19.79 -2.06 6.69
CA LEU A 113 -19.55 -0.91 7.57
C LEU A 113 -20.04 -1.21 8.98
N SER A 114 -19.40 -0.58 9.98
CA SER A 114 -19.87 -0.67 11.37
C SER A 114 -21.30 -0.13 11.51
N ALA A 115 -22.11 -0.83 12.29
CA ALA A 115 -23.40 -0.32 12.70
C ALA A 115 -23.23 0.87 13.66
N GLN A 116 -24.29 1.68 13.81
CA GLN A 116 -24.32 2.72 14.83
C GLN A 116 -24.36 2.10 16.22
N THR A 117 -23.56 2.65 17.11
CA THR A 117 -23.55 2.30 18.54
C THR A 117 -23.84 3.55 19.37
N ALA A 118 -23.96 3.40 20.70
CA ALA A 118 -24.14 4.55 21.60
C ALA A 118 -23.00 5.57 21.51
N ASP A 119 -21.76 5.08 21.28
CA ASP A 119 -20.55 5.89 21.31
C ASP A 119 -20.03 6.27 19.91
N HIS A 120 -20.51 5.60 18.86
CA HIS A 120 -19.95 5.74 17.50
C HIS A 120 -21.02 5.74 16.43
N PRO A 121 -20.91 6.66 15.42
CA PRO A 121 -21.81 6.67 14.28
C PRO A 121 -21.65 5.43 13.41
N ALA A 122 -22.68 5.09 12.65
CA ALA A 122 -22.59 4.08 11.59
C ALA A 122 -21.50 4.44 10.57
N GLY A 123 -20.85 3.44 10.01
CA GLY A 123 -19.85 3.62 8.96
C GLY A 123 -18.47 4.09 9.44
N ARG A 124 -18.23 4.18 10.75
CA ARG A 124 -16.93 4.59 11.29
C ARG A 124 -15.79 3.65 10.89
N ASN A 125 -16.05 2.35 10.86
CA ASN A 125 -15.09 1.34 10.46
C ASN A 125 -15.64 0.52 9.29
N VAL A 126 -14.74 0.13 8.40
CA VAL A 126 -14.99 -0.90 7.40
C VAL A 126 -14.42 -2.22 7.89
N PHE A 127 -15.16 -3.28 7.66
CA PHE A 127 -14.78 -4.67 7.98
C PHE A 127 -14.68 -5.47 6.69
N VAL A 128 -13.67 -6.32 6.62
CA VAL A 128 -13.59 -7.40 5.64
C VAL A 128 -13.62 -8.72 6.37
N VAL A 129 -14.45 -9.64 5.91
CA VAL A 129 -14.70 -10.94 6.55
C VAL A 129 -14.49 -12.05 5.52
N GLN A 130 -13.78 -13.07 5.93
CA GLN A 130 -13.64 -14.33 5.20
C GLN A 130 -14.37 -15.42 5.98
N GLY A 131 -15.37 -16.02 5.39
CA GLY A 131 -16.26 -17.01 5.96
C GLY A 131 -17.65 -16.45 6.24
N GLU A 132 -18.53 -17.31 6.74
CA GLU A 132 -19.90 -16.96 7.09
C GLU A 132 -19.95 -16.03 8.31
N LEU A 133 -20.79 -15.00 8.27
CA LEU A 133 -20.91 -14.02 9.37
C LEU A 133 -21.32 -14.66 10.72
N ASN A 134 -22.03 -15.77 10.66
CA ASN A 134 -22.51 -16.50 11.85
C ASN A 134 -21.54 -17.58 12.32
N ASP A 135 -20.46 -17.83 11.60
CA ASP A 135 -19.43 -18.78 11.98
C ASP A 135 -18.45 -18.12 12.97
N PRO A 136 -18.30 -18.60 14.20
CA PRO A 136 -17.35 -18.06 15.17
C PRO A 136 -15.88 -18.20 14.71
N ALA A 137 -15.60 -19.06 13.74
CA ALA A 137 -14.26 -19.28 13.18
C ALA A 137 -13.95 -18.36 11.98
N HIS A 138 -14.84 -17.45 11.57
CA HIS A 138 -14.58 -16.54 10.50
C HIS A 138 -13.37 -15.63 10.79
N LEU A 139 -12.57 -15.37 9.78
CA LEU A 139 -11.48 -14.38 9.86
C LEU A 139 -12.04 -13.00 9.52
N ARG A 140 -11.66 -12.02 10.30
CA ARG A 140 -12.07 -10.63 10.05
C ARG A 140 -10.95 -9.64 10.32
N ALA A 141 -10.93 -8.57 9.54
CA ALA A 141 -10.08 -7.42 9.77
C ALA A 141 -10.91 -6.13 9.65
N SER A 142 -10.46 -5.07 10.29
CA SER A 142 -11.14 -3.78 10.22
C SER A 142 -10.16 -2.63 10.24
N MET A 143 -10.59 -1.49 9.68
CA MET A 143 -9.88 -0.23 9.74
C MET A 143 -10.87 0.95 9.76
N PRO A 144 -10.46 2.15 10.23
CA PRO A 144 -11.28 3.34 10.12
C PRO A 144 -11.60 3.66 8.66
N THR A 145 -12.87 3.87 8.34
CA THR A 145 -13.33 4.17 6.99
C THR A 145 -12.70 5.45 6.45
N ASP A 146 -12.58 6.50 7.29
CA ASP A 146 -11.94 7.75 6.92
C ASP A 146 -10.50 7.54 6.45
N ARG A 147 -9.75 6.68 7.13
CA ARG A 147 -8.39 6.33 6.72
C ARG A 147 -8.39 5.58 5.39
N ALA A 148 -9.32 4.66 5.21
CA ALA A 148 -9.41 3.87 3.99
C ALA A 148 -9.65 4.72 2.74
N VAL A 149 -10.55 5.73 2.84
CA VAL A 149 -10.87 6.62 1.71
C VAL A 149 -9.85 7.77 1.52
N GLN A 150 -9.04 8.06 2.54
CA GLN A 150 -7.96 9.06 2.44
C GLN A 150 -6.65 8.48 1.91
N THR A 151 -6.45 7.16 2.03
CA THR A 151 -5.23 6.50 1.55
C THR A 151 -5.26 6.41 0.03
N PRO A 152 -4.26 6.94 -0.68
CA PRO A 152 -4.16 6.81 -2.13
C PRO A 152 -4.13 5.34 -2.57
N VAL A 153 -4.72 5.05 -3.73
CA VAL A 153 -4.77 3.69 -4.30
C VAL A 153 -3.36 3.10 -4.44
N GLU A 154 -2.43 3.90 -4.95
CA GLU A 154 -1.03 3.50 -5.16
C GLU A 154 -0.37 3.05 -3.85
N GLN A 155 -0.60 3.79 -2.77
CA GLN A 155 -0.04 3.45 -1.46
C GLN A 155 -0.62 2.14 -0.92
N SER A 156 -1.91 1.91 -1.10
CA SER A 156 -2.56 0.66 -0.70
C SER A 156 -2.06 -0.53 -1.52
N LEU A 157 -1.86 -0.34 -2.82
CA LEU A 157 -1.32 -1.38 -3.71
C LEU A 157 0.16 -1.69 -3.41
N GLN A 158 0.96 -0.68 -3.06
CA GLN A 158 2.34 -0.90 -2.59
C GLN A 158 2.36 -1.73 -1.30
N ALA A 159 1.48 -1.42 -0.34
CA ALA A 159 1.37 -2.20 0.89
C ALA A 159 0.93 -3.65 0.61
N LEU A 160 0.02 -3.85 -0.34
CA LEU A 160 -0.43 -5.15 -0.79
C LEU A 160 0.73 -5.98 -1.39
N GLN A 161 1.55 -5.37 -2.22
CA GLN A 161 2.73 -6.00 -2.84
C GLN A 161 3.79 -6.38 -1.80
N ALA A 162 4.07 -5.48 -0.84
CA ALA A 162 5.03 -5.75 0.23
C ALA A 162 4.64 -7.00 1.03
N VAL A 163 3.35 -7.13 1.42
CA VAL A 163 2.84 -8.33 2.10
C VAL A 163 2.99 -9.58 1.23
N GLY A 164 2.82 -9.46 -0.09
CA GLY A 164 3.03 -10.56 -1.02
C GLY A 164 4.48 -11.04 -1.04
N ALA A 165 5.43 -10.11 -1.18
CA ALA A 165 6.86 -10.41 -1.20
C ALA A 165 7.33 -11.04 0.12
N ASP A 166 6.90 -10.51 1.27
CA ASP A 166 7.24 -11.07 2.58
C ASP A 166 6.76 -12.51 2.74
N ARG A 167 5.57 -12.84 2.20
CA ARG A 167 5.04 -14.21 2.22
C ARG A 167 5.84 -15.15 1.33
N GLU A 168 6.21 -14.72 0.15
CA GLU A 168 7.03 -15.53 -0.78
C GLU A 168 8.39 -15.83 -0.17
N GLN A 169 9.04 -14.84 0.45
CA GLN A 169 10.29 -15.03 1.17
C GLN A 169 10.14 -16.01 2.34
N ALA A 170 9.10 -15.86 3.15
CA ALA A 170 8.84 -16.75 4.27
C ALA A 170 8.52 -18.20 3.82
N HIS A 171 7.87 -18.36 2.67
CA HIS A 171 7.66 -19.69 2.06
C HIS A 171 8.96 -20.29 1.56
N ALA A 172 9.78 -19.53 0.85
CA ALA A 172 11.08 -19.98 0.34
C ALA A 172 12.02 -20.40 1.48
N GLN A 173 12.06 -19.62 2.57
CA GLN A 173 12.86 -19.97 3.75
C GLN A 173 12.39 -21.29 4.39
N ARG A 174 11.09 -21.46 4.61
CA ARG A 174 10.53 -22.70 5.16
C ARG A 174 10.82 -23.90 4.28
N GLN A 175 10.73 -23.74 2.97
CA GLN A 175 11.06 -24.81 2.03
C GLN A 175 12.53 -25.22 2.13
N GLN A 176 13.44 -24.24 2.22
CA GLN A 176 14.87 -24.51 2.42
C GLN A 176 15.15 -25.22 3.74
N GLU A 177 14.47 -24.85 4.83
CA GLU A 177 14.60 -25.52 6.13
C GLU A 177 14.12 -26.97 6.06
N VAL A 178 12.99 -27.24 5.41
CA VAL A 178 12.47 -28.60 5.22
C VAL A 178 13.42 -29.43 4.37
N ASP A 179 13.94 -28.88 3.29
CA ASP A 179 14.89 -29.59 2.40
C ASP A 179 16.23 -29.85 3.11
N ALA A 180 16.68 -28.94 3.97
CA ALA A 180 17.88 -29.14 4.78
C ALA A 180 17.69 -30.27 5.81
N GLN A 181 16.54 -30.27 6.50
CA GLN A 181 16.21 -31.35 7.45
C GLN A 181 16.05 -32.70 6.76
N ALA A 182 15.48 -32.74 5.56
CA ALA A 182 15.34 -33.98 4.80
C ALA A 182 16.69 -34.60 4.35
N ARG A 183 17.74 -33.77 4.22
CA ARG A 183 19.09 -34.22 3.88
C ARG A 183 19.92 -34.75 5.07
N ASP A 184 19.49 -34.38 6.29
CA ASP A 184 20.22 -34.75 7.52
C ASP A 184 19.64 -36.00 8.22
N ILE A 185 18.72 -36.68 7.57
CA ILE A 185 18.18 -37.97 8.05
C ILE A 185 19.08 -39.10 7.50
N PRO A 186 19.77 -39.86 8.39
CA PRO A 186 20.67 -40.96 7.99
C PRO A 186 19.93 -42.13 7.37
#